data_cb5820be140291e8fe45efafd70bc92b
#
_entry.id   cb5820be140291e8fe45efafd70bc92b
#
_cell.length_a   1.000
_cell.length_b   1.000
_cell.length_c   1.000
_cell.angle_alpha   90.00
_cell.angle_beta   90.00
_cell.angle_gamma   90.00
#
_symmetry.space_group_name_H-M   'P 1'
#
loop_
_entity.id
_entity.type
_entity.pdbx_description
1 polymer ?
#
loop_
_entity_poly.entity_id
_entity_poly.type
_entity_poly.pdbx_seq_one_letter_code
_entity_poly.pdbx_strand_id
1 'polypeptide(L)'
;GDVIADGAATEQGELALGSNIRVAFMPWRGYNFEDAIVLSERLVKDDVFSSVHCNEVELEVRDTKRGQEELTPEIPNVSEDATKDLDESGIIRVGARVKEGDILIGKVTPKGETDPTPEEKLLRAIFGEKAGEVKDASKRAEPGIKGVVIKTQLFEKQAKRTKKEERVEILLYQKSAAEKKKHLKESRDEKLTNLLKDEISNGIRDLTSSKTLIKKSTKLTLKRLNSFDMERFAQDEAWVEDKAVWKKIKAVWRSFRVEWVGIETKLERKIFKLRVGDELQPGILKLAKVFVAQKRKVSVGDKMAGRHGNKGIVATIVPEEDMPYMEDGKPVDVVLNPLGVPSRMNLGQLYETMLGWVGDITGRKFATPVFDGATPEEVAKEMKEAGLPASGKERLIDGKTGEYFDNPV
;
A
#
# COMPACT_ATOMS: atom_id res chain seq x y z
N GLY A 1 -6.17 10.76 -26.41
CA GLY A 1 -5.18 11.29 -25.46
C GLY A 1 -5.52 10.97 -23.99
N ASP A 2 -6.51 10.07 -23.72
CA ASP A 2 -6.87 9.72 -22.35
C ASP A 2 -5.79 8.83 -21.70
N VAL A 3 -5.49 9.08 -20.43
CA VAL A 3 -4.58 8.25 -19.64
C VAL A 3 -5.29 6.96 -19.27
N ILE A 4 -4.72 5.81 -19.68
CA ILE A 4 -5.29 4.48 -19.42
C ILE A 4 -4.56 3.71 -18.31
N ALA A 5 -3.34 4.11 -18.00
CA ALA A 5 -2.56 3.56 -16.89
C ALA A 5 -1.49 4.54 -16.46
N ASP A 6 -1.22 4.59 -15.15
CA ASP A 6 -0.11 5.30 -14.53
C ASP A 6 0.78 4.33 -13.78
N GLY A 7 2.11 4.59 -13.79
CA GLY A 7 3.09 3.87 -12.98
C GLY A 7 3.25 4.49 -11.59
N ALA A 8 4.08 3.88 -10.76
CA ALA A 8 4.35 4.37 -9.40
C ALA A 8 5.03 5.76 -9.34
N ALA A 9 5.66 6.20 -10.43
CA ALA A 9 6.35 7.48 -10.57
C ALA A 9 5.68 8.40 -11.60
N THR A 10 4.41 8.17 -11.91
CA THR A 10 3.62 8.99 -12.85
C THR A 10 2.29 9.37 -12.22
N GLU A 11 1.79 10.55 -12.56
CA GLU A 11 0.50 11.05 -12.16
C GLU A 11 -0.16 11.75 -13.37
N GLN A 12 -1.36 11.30 -13.76
CA GLN A 12 -2.10 11.80 -14.92
C GLN A 12 -1.27 11.81 -16.23
N GLY A 13 -0.38 10.82 -16.40
CA GLY A 13 0.49 10.70 -17.56
C GLY A 13 1.77 11.55 -17.52
N GLU A 14 1.99 12.32 -16.46
CA GLU A 14 3.20 13.12 -16.24
C GLU A 14 4.15 12.44 -15.26
N LEU A 15 5.45 12.65 -15.42
CA LEU A 15 6.47 12.13 -14.52
C LEU A 15 6.40 12.81 -13.15
N ALA A 16 6.23 12.03 -12.09
CA ALA A 16 6.09 12.48 -10.71
C ALA A 16 7.06 11.72 -9.78
N LEU A 17 8.37 11.91 -9.99
CA LEU A 17 9.43 11.22 -9.23
C LEU A 17 9.70 11.81 -7.84
N GLY A 18 9.15 12.95 -7.52
CA GLY A 18 9.39 13.63 -6.26
C GLY A 18 8.30 14.65 -5.97
N SER A 19 8.60 15.57 -5.08
CA SER A 19 7.68 16.62 -4.66
C SER A 19 8.32 18.00 -4.85
N ASN A 20 7.48 19.00 -5.13
CA ASN A 20 7.93 20.38 -5.16
C ASN A 20 8.08 20.87 -3.71
N ILE A 21 9.24 21.42 -3.42
CA ILE A 21 9.61 21.91 -2.09
C ILE A 21 10.21 23.31 -2.19
N ARG A 22 10.17 24.05 -1.10
CA ARG A 22 10.75 25.40 -1.03
C ARG A 22 12.23 25.29 -0.68
N VAL A 23 13.07 25.79 -1.60
CA VAL A 23 14.53 25.71 -1.52
C VAL A 23 15.13 27.09 -1.31
N ALA A 24 16.11 27.18 -0.41
CA ALA A 24 16.98 28.36 -0.27
C ALA A 24 18.43 27.98 -0.60
N PHE A 25 19.07 28.76 -1.46
CA PHE A 25 20.49 28.64 -1.76
C PHE A 25 21.29 29.62 -0.89
N MET A 26 21.78 29.14 0.24
CA MET A 26 22.57 29.92 1.20
C MET A 26 23.52 29.03 1.99
N PRO A 27 24.72 29.52 2.36
CA PRO A 27 25.52 28.84 3.36
C PRO A 27 24.83 28.94 4.72
N TRP A 28 24.71 27.83 5.46
CA TRP A 28 24.01 27.85 6.74
C TRP A 28 24.78 27.10 7.82
N ARG A 29 25.45 27.85 8.69
CA ARG A 29 26.14 27.34 9.89
C ARG A 29 27.13 26.18 9.62
N GLY A 30 27.59 26.00 8.40
CA GLY A 30 28.45 24.90 7.99
C GLY A 30 27.75 23.55 7.78
N TYR A 31 26.47 23.42 8.09
CA TYR A 31 25.72 22.16 7.97
C TYR A 31 25.52 21.70 6.52
N ASN A 32 25.60 22.63 5.55
CA ASN A 32 25.48 22.33 4.11
C ASN A 32 26.81 22.51 3.37
N PHE A 33 27.93 22.28 4.06
CA PHE A 33 29.26 22.31 3.43
C PHE A 33 29.33 21.30 2.28
N GLU A 34 29.96 21.69 1.16
CA GLU A 34 29.99 20.93 -0.09
C GLU A 34 28.56 20.56 -0.58
N ASP A 35 28.28 19.27 -0.75
CA ASP A 35 26.99 18.73 -1.24
C ASP A 35 26.06 18.30 -0.09
N ALA A 36 26.31 18.73 1.12
CA ALA A 36 25.46 18.44 2.26
C ALA A 36 24.14 19.22 2.17
N ILE A 37 23.07 18.54 2.51
CA ILE A 37 21.71 19.08 2.43
C ILE A 37 21.12 19.18 3.84
N VAL A 38 20.50 20.31 4.13
CA VAL A 38 19.72 20.52 5.36
C VAL A 38 18.25 20.44 5.02
N LEU A 39 17.51 19.59 5.73
CA LEU A 39 16.07 19.39 5.56
C LEU A 39 15.28 19.93 6.76
N SER A 40 14.09 20.43 6.48
CA SER A 40 13.08 20.68 7.50
C SER A 40 12.44 19.38 7.98
N GLU A 41 12.20 19.27 9.30
CA GLU A 41 11.47 18.15 9.89
C GLU A 41 10.04 18.03 9.34
N ARG A 42 9.43 19.12 8.86
CA ARG A 42 8.15 19.10 8.16
C ARG A 42 8.09 18.05 7.06
N LEU A 43 9.13 17.91 6.25
CA LEU A 43 9.19 16.94 5.16
C LEU A 43 9.12 15.47 5.65
N VAL A 44 9.64 15.21 6.84
CA VAL A 44 9.58 13.89 7.48
C VAL A 44 8.22 13.65 8.14
N LYS A 45 7.69 14.70 8.80
CA LYS A 45 6.40 14.66 9.50
C LYS A 45 5.24 14.46 8.52
N ASP A 46 5.22 15.23 7.44
CA ASP A 46 4.18 15.19 6.41
C ASP A 46 4.38 14.08 5.37
N ASP A 47 5.38 13.22 5.56
CA ASP A 47 5.68 12.09 4.66
C ASP A 47 5.96 12.49 3.20
N VAL A 48 6.49 13.68 2.95
CA VAL A 48 6.71 14.23 1.59
C VAL A 48 7.63 13.35 0.75
N PHE A 49 8.71 12.82 1.35
CA PHE A 49 9.66 11.91 0.71
C PHE A 49 9.60 10.49 1.28
N SER A 50 8.49 10.10 1.85
CA SER A 50 8.30 8.74 2.32
C SER A 50 8.00 7.80 1.16
N SER A 51 8.57 6.61 1.19
CA SER A 51 8.33 5.56 0.20
C SER A 51 7.82 4.29 0.87
N VAL A 52 6.98 3.55 0.15
CA VAL A 52 6.50 2.24 0.58
C VAL A 52 7.18 1.19 -0.29
N HIS A 53 7.92 0.31 0.36
CA HIS A 53 8.60 -0.82 -0.29
C HIS A 53 7.86 -2.10 0.05
N CYS A 54 7.59 -2.91 -0.96
CA CYS A 54 6.99 -4.23 -0.79
C CYS A 54 8.08 -5.28 -1.07
N ASN A 55 8.57 -5.91 -0.01
CA ASN A 55 9.55 -6.97 -0.09
C ASN A 55 8.83 -8.31 -0.25
N GLU A 56 9.13 -9.03 -1.32
CA GLU A 56 8.66 -10.40 -1.54
C GLU A 56 9.68 -11.38 -0.99
N VAL A 57 9.23 -12.24 -0.09
CA VAL A 57 10.03 -13.31 0.49
C VAL A 57 9.38 -14.63 0.10
N GLU A 58 10.15 -15.49 -0.56
CA GLU A 58 9.66 -16.78 -1.03
C GLU A 58 10.47 -17.94 -0.44
N LEU A 59 9.79 -19.07 -0.26
CA LEU A 59 10.38 -20.31 0.20
C LEU A 59 9.73 -21.49 -0.49
N GLU A 60 10.57 -22.32 -1.08
CA GLU A 60 10.18 -23.56 -1.74
C GLU A 60 10.25 -24.75 -0.80
N VAL A 61 9.31 -25.66 -0.96
CA VAL A 61 9.29 -26.97 -0.30
C VAL A 61 9.54 -28.02 -1.36
N ARG A 62 10.59 -28.81 -1.18
CA ARG A 62 11.06 -29.80 -2.16
C ARG A 62 10.92 -31.24 -1.61
N ASP A 63 10.79 -32.16 -2.55
CA ASP A 63 10.96 -33.57 -2.26
C ASP A 63 12.46 -33.92 -2.32
N THR A 64 13.05 -34.29 -1.20
CA THR A 64 14.48 -34.61 -1.11
C THR A 64 14.70 -36.12 -0.96
N LYS A 65 15.90 -36.59 -1.30
CA LYS A 65 16.29 -38.00 -1.13
C LYS A 65 16.20 -38.48 0.34
N ARG A 66 16.16 -37.55 1.30
CA ARG A 66 16.09 -37.80 2.76
C ARG A 66 14.69 -37.71 3.32
N GLY A 67 13.68 -37.44 2.49
CA GLY A 67 12.29 -37.23 2.85
C GLY A 67 11.78 -35.90 2.35
N GLN A 68 10.50 -35.68 2.51
CA GLN A 68 9.84 -34.45 2.09
C GLN A 68 10.07 -33.34 3.14
N GLU A 69 10.38 -32.14 2.65
CA GLU A 69 10.36 -30.94 3.49
C GLU A 69 8.91 -30.61 3.84
N GLU A 70 8.69 -29.97 4.99
CA GLU A 70 7.35 -29.62 5.46
C GLU A 70 7.32 -28.16 5.96
N LEU A 71 6.21 -27.47 5.64
CA LEU A 71 5.89 -26.18 6.25
C LEU A 71 5.13 -26.44 7.55
N THR A 72 5.63 -25.89 8.65
CA THR A 72 5.05 -26.10 9.98
C THR A 72 5.38 -24.95 10.91
N PRO A 73 4.49 -24.57 11.85
CA PRO A 73 4.82 -23.67 12.94
C PRO A 73 5.67 -24.34 14.02
N GLU A 74 5.68 -25.70 14.07
CA GLU A 74 6.46 -26.49 15.04
C GLU A 74 7.93 -26.59 14.59
N ILE A 75 8.74 -25.62 14.98
CA ILE A 75 10.17 -25.54 14.58
C ILE A 75 11.02 -25.95 15.79
N PRO A 76 11.96 -26.90 15.65
CA PRO A 76 12.81 -27.31 16.75
C PRO A 76 13.72 -26.18 17.22
N ASN A 77 13.95 -26.09 18.53
CA ASN A 77 14.82 -25.09 19.19
C ASN A 77 14.39 -23.62 18.99
N VAL A 78 13.12 -23.38 18.79
CA VAL A 78 12.52 -22.03 18.68
C VAL A 78 11.48 -21.85 19.77
N SER A 79 11.44 -20.67 20.39
CA SER A 79 10.45 -20.35 21.42
C SER A 79 9.05 -20.17 20.81
N GLU A 80 8.00 -20.47 21.57
CA GLU A 80 6.60 -20.24 21.17
C GLU A 80 6.31 -18.78 20.82
N ASP A 81 6.98 -17.84 21.48
CA ASP A 81 6.86 -16.40 21.16
C ASP A 81 7.31 -16.06 19.74
N ALA A 82 8.31 -16.75 19.22
CA ALA A 82 8.82 -16.52 17.87
C ALA A 82 7.93 -17.13 16.77
N THR A 83 7.06 -18.07 17.14
CA THR A 83 6.14 -18.76 16.20
C THR A 83 4.68 -18.35 16.36
N LYS A 84 4.35 -17.48 17.32
CA LYS A 84 2.98 -17.07 17.65
C LYS A 84 2.19 -16.43 16.50
N ASP A 85 2.90 -15.80 15.57
CA ASP A 85 2.31 -15.14 14.39
C ASP A 85 2.24 -16.06 13.16
N LEU A 86 2.69 -17.32 13.28
CA LEU A 86 2.56 -18.33 12.22
C LEU A 86 1.17 -18.98 12.29
N ASP A 87 0.61 -19.26 11.11
CA ASP A 87 -0.61 -20.04 10.98
C ASP A 87 -0.33 -21.56 11.00
N GLU A 88 -1.39 -22.37 10.89
CA GLU A 88 -1.27 -23.84 10.85
C GLU A 88 -0.42 -24.34 9.67
N SER A 89 -0.28 -23.54 8.61
CA SER A 89 0.56 -23.83 7.44
C SER A 89 2.02 -23.40 7.64
N GLY A 90 2.39 -22.88 8.81
CA GLY A 90 3.72 -22.36 9.09
C GLY A 90 4.03 -21.02 8.41
N ILE A 91 3.03 -20.29 7.91
CA ILE A 91 3.20 -19.00 7.24
C ILE A 91 2.72 -17.90 8.18
N ILE A 92 3.45 -16.78 8.21
CA ILE A 92 3.09 -15.63 9.03
C ILE A 92 1.74 -15.05 8.60
N ARG A 93 0.89 -14.68 9.57
CA ARG A 93 -0.44 -14.11 9.31
C ARG A 93 -0.37 -12.72 8.71
N VAL A 94 -1.34 -12.38 7.88
CA VAL A 94 -1.51 -11.02 7.35
C VAL A 94 -1.81 -10.04 8.49
N GLY A 95 -1.15 -8.88 8.47
CA GLY A 95 -1.24 -7.86 9.50
C GLY A 95 -0.22 -8.01 10.63
N ALA A 96 0.58 -9.08 10.65
CA ALA A 96 1.67 -9.23 11.62
C ALA A 96 2.76 -8.17 11.39
N ARG A 97 3.29 -7.64 12.50
CA ARG A 97 4.46 -6.74 12.46
C ARG A 97 5.73 -7.58 12.48
N VAL A 98 6.61 -7.31 11.52
CA VAL A 98 7.85 -8.04 11.30
C VAL A 98 9.04 -7.18 11.70
N LYS A 99 9.98 -7.80 12.38
CA LYS A 99 11.32 -7.27 12.71
C LYS A 99 12.38 -8.19 12.10
N GLU A 100 13.61 -7.71 12.05
CA GLU A 100 14.77 -8.51 11.71
C GLU A 100 14.86 -9.79 12.56
N GLY A 101 15.09 -10.92 11.89
CA GLY A 101 15.20 -12.23 12.53
C GLY A 101 13.89 -12.95 12.80
N ASP A 102 12.72 -12.29 12.68
CA ASP A 102 11.41 -12.94 12.85
C ASP A 102 11.19 -14.00 11.76
N ILE A 103 10.51 -15.08 12.12
CA ILE A 103 10.21 -16.17 11.19
C ILE A 103 9.02 -15.76 10.33
N LEU A 104 9.25 -15.73 9.01
CA LEU A 104 8.20 -15.42 8.03
C LEU A 104 7.52 -16.69 7.50
N ILE A 105 8.33 -17.74 7.27
CA ILE A 105 7.85 -19.02 6.78
C ILE A 105 8.62 -20.12 7.54
N GLY A 106 7.90 -20.88 8.35
CA GLY A 106 8.44 -22.00 9.08
C GLY A 106 8.57 -23.22 8.17
N LYS A 107 9.78 -23.76 8.06
CA LYS A 107 10.08 -24.97 7.30
C LYS A 107 11.03 -25.87 8.06
N VAL A 108 10.76 -27.17 8.02
CA VAL A 108 11.65 -28.19 8.54
C VAL A 108 12.10 -29.12 7.43
N THR A 109 13.35 -29.54 7.49
CA THR A 109 13.96 -30.48 6.53
C THR A 109 14.39 -31.73 7.28
N PRO A 110 14.06 -32.94 6.84
CA PRO A 110 14.50 -34.18 7.46
C PRO A 110 16.02 -34.29 7.53
N LYS A 111 16.56 -34.70 8.68
CA LYS A 111 17.94 -35.11 8.80
C LYS A 111 18.06 -36.53 8.22
N GLY A 112 19.14 -36.80 7.48
CA GLY A 112 19.43 -38.16 7.04
C GLY A 112 19.65 -39.10 8.25
N GLU A 113 19.42 -40.38 8.04
CA GLU A 113 19.72 -41.43 9.05
C GLU A 113 21.23 -41.41 9.36
N THR A 114 21.59 -40.81 10.48
CA THR A 114 22.87 -40.93 11.14
C THR A 114 22.57 -41.43 12.53
N ASP A 115 23.45 -42.32 13.06
CA ASP A 115 23.31 -42.78 14.44
C ASP A 115 23.26 -41.55 15.38
N PRO A 116 22.20 -41.41 16.17
CA PRO A 116 22.02 -40.22 17.01
C PRO A 116 23.12 -40.11 18.06
N THR A 117 23.71 -38.96 18.16
CA THR A 117 24.68 -38.64 19.23
C THR A 117 24.04 -38.75 20.61
N PRO A 118 24.81 -38.94 21.69
CA PRO A 118 24.28 -38.98 23.06
C PRO A 118 23.46 -37.74 23.41
N GLU A 119 23.84 -36.56 22.88
CA GLU A 119 23.15 -35.29 23.07
C GLU A 119 21.80 -35.27 22.31
N GLU A 120 21.75 -35.81 21.10
CA GLU A 120 20.50 -35.96 20.35
C GLU A 120 19.53 -36.94 20.98
N LYS A 121 20.03 -38.04 21.62
CA LYS A 121 19.20 -38.94 22.41
C LYS A 121 18.59 -38.24 23.64
N LEU A 122 19.35 -37.35 24.27
CA LEU A 122 18.86 -36.54 25.39
C LEU A 122 17.79 -35.51 24.92
N LEU A 123 18.02 -34.88 23.81
CA LEU A 123 17.06 -33.94 23.20
C LEU A 123 15.75 -34.63 22.79
N ARG A 124 15.83 -35.83 22.23
CA ARG A 124 14.64 -36.67 21.92
C ARG A 124 13.85 -37.04 23.19
N ALA A 125 14.54 -37.29 24.29
CA ALA A 125 13.89 -37.62 25.57
C ALA A 125 13.18 -36.41 26.20
N ILE A 126 13.70 -35.19 26.01
CA ILE A 126 13.16 -33.97 26.61
C ILE A 126 12.09 -33.33 25.74
N PHE A 127 12.30 -33.24 24.42
CA PHE A 127 11.46 -32.50 23.47
C PHE A 127 10.65 -33.39 22.52
N GLY A 128 10.66 -34.70 22.67
CA GLY A 128 9.95 -35.69 21.85
C GLY A 128 10.72 -36.15 20.61
N GLU A 129 10.25 -37.22 19.97
CA GLU A 129 10.93 -37.88 18.85
C GLU A 129 11.18 -36.96 17.64
N LYS A 130 10.26 -36.03 17.35
CA LYS A 130 10.36 -35.11 16.22
C LYS A 130 11.56 -34.13 16.31
N ALA A 131 12.01 -33.75 17.48
CA ALA A 131 13.08 -32.78 17.68
C ALA A 131 14.48 -33.26 17.19
N GLY A 132 14.68 -34.58 17.09
CA GLY A 132 15.93 -35.18 16.62
C GLY A 132 15.98 -35.46 15.11
N GLU A 133 14.84 -35.54 14.44
CA GLU A 133 14.74 -36.03 13.04
C GLU A 133 14.75 -34.91 12.00
N VAL A 134 14.48 -33.66 12.40
CA VAL A 134 14.36 -32.54 11.48
C VAL A 134 15.31 -31.40 11.82
N LYS A 135 15.66 -30.60 10.82
CA LYS A 135 16.49 -29.40 10.95
C LYS A 135 15.64 -28.19 10.55
N ASP A 136 15.79 -27.08 11.30
CA ASP A 136 15.21 -25.78 10.94
C ASP A 136 15.79 -25.29 9.61
N ALA A 137 14.90 -25.03 8.66
CA ALA A 137 15.19 -24.46 7.36
C ALA A 137 14.23 -23.29 7.06
N SER A 138 13.72 -22.67 8.11
CA SER A 138 12.75 -21.56 8.03
C SER A 138 13.37 -20.33 7.40
N LYS A 139 12.55 -19.57 6.68
CA LYS A 139 12.94 -18.27 6.13
C LYS A 139 12.61 -17.18 7.14
N ARG A 140 13.65 -16.47 7.56
CA ARG A 140 13.56 -15.36 8.50
C ARG A 140 13.64 -14.03 7.78
N ALA A 141 13.13 -12.99 8.42
CA ALA A 141 13.28 -11.61 7.94
C ALA A 141 14.76 -11.24 7.91
N GLU A 142 15.21 -10.76 6.75
CA GLU A 142 16.60 -10.33 6.53
C GLU A 142 16.88 -9.02 7.28
N PRO A 143 18.16 -8.72 7.57
CA PRO A 143 18.56 -7.45 8.18
C PRO A 143 17.98 -6.25 7.44
N GLY A 144 17.44 -5.29 8.19
CA GLY A 144 16.84 -4.09 7.64
C GLY A 144 15.36 -4.23 7.22
N ILE A 145 14.76 -5.42 7.28
CA ILE A 145 13.32 -5.60 7.06
C ILE A 145 12.57 -5.28 8.38
N LYS A 146 11.81 -4.17 8.35
CA LYS A 146 10.91 -3.80 9.44
C LYS A 146 9.60 -3.29 8.83
N GLY A 147 8.53 -4.08 8.95
CA GLY A 147 7.29 -3.74 8.27
C GLY A 147 6.08 -4.52 8.76
N VAL A 148 5.07 -4.58 7.91
CA VAL A 148 3.82 -5.31 8.17
C VAL A 148 3.55 -6.26 7.00
N VAL A 149 3.14 -7.47 7.31
CA VAL A 149 2.72 -8.44 6.30
C VAL A 149 1.41 -8.01 5.68
N ILE A 150 1.41 -7.75 4.37
CA ILE A 150 0.23 -7.29 3.63
C ILE A 150 -0.48 -8.41 2.89
N LYS A 151 0.27 -9.46 2.50
CA LYS A 151 -0.26 -10.57 1.72
C LYS A 151 0.58 -11.82 1.92
N THR A 152 -0.06 -12.97 1.95
CA THR A 152 0.57 -14.29 1.91
C THR A 152 -0.04 -15.10 0.79
N GLN A 153 0.74 -15.97 0.16
CA GLN A 153 0.30 -16.87 -0.89
C GLN A 153 0.96 -18.24 -0.70
N LEU A 154 0.15 -19.28 -0.75
CA LEU A 154 0.63 -20.66 -0.76
C LEU A 154 0.18 -21.31 -2.05
N PHE A 155 1.17 -21.76 -2.84
CA PHE A 155 0.98 -22.56 -4.03
C PHE A 155 1.32 -24.00 -3.70
N GLU A 156 0.42 -24.92 -4.05
CA GLU A 156 0.59 -26.34 -3.79
C GLU A 156 0.38 -27.14 -5.08
N LYS A 157 1.29 -28.07 -5.34
CA LYS A 157 1.10 -29.03 -6.40
C LYS A 157 -0.09 -29.93 -6.06
N GLN A 158 -0.87 -30.28 -7.06
CA GLN A 158 -2.03 -31.15 -6.85
C GLN A 158 -1.63 -32.43 -6.11
N ALA A 159 -2.15 -32.61 -4.91
CA ALA A 159 -2.01 -33.87 -4.19
C ALA A 159 -2.81 -34.96 -4.92
N LYS A 160 -2.32 -36.19 -4.94
CA LYS A 160 -3.07 -37.34 -5.42
C LYS A 160 -4.24 -37.65 -4.48
N ARG A 161 -5.35 -36.94 -4.68
CA ARG A 161 -6.59 -37.13 -3.91
C ARG A 161 -7.52 -38.10 -4.61
N THR A 162 -8.34 -38.79 -3.83
CA THR A 162 -9.40 -39.62 -4.42
C THR A 162 -10.56 -38.73 -4.89
N LYS A 163 -11.26 -39.15 -5.94
CA LYS A 163 -12.46 -38.42 -6.45
C LYS A 163 -13.56 -38.26 -5.41
N LYS A 164 -13.56 -39.09 -4.35
CA LYS A 164 -14.51 -38.94 -3.22
C LYS A 164 -14.13 -37.80 -2.31
N GLU A 165 -12.85 -37.66 -1.94
CA GLU A 165 -12.33 -36.58 -1.11
C GLU A 165 -12.50 -35.23 -1.80
N GLU A 166 -12.20 -35.14 -3.09
CA GLU A 166 -12.42 -33.91 -3.89
C GLU A 166 -13.88 -33.46 -3.83
N ARG A 167 -14.84 -34.40 -4.01
CA ARG A 167 -16.28 -34.08 -3.95
C ARG A 167 -16.70 -33.57 -2.59
N VAL A 168 -16.21 -34.15 -1.51
CA VAL A 168 -16.54 -33.73 -0.15
C VAL A 168 -16.03 -32.33 0.10
N GLU A 169 -14.81 -32.01 -0.33
CA GLU A 169 -14.21 -30.70 -0.14
C GLU A 169 -14.92 -29.61 -0.98
N ILE A 170 -15.30 -29.93 -2.21
CA ILE A 170 -16.13 -29.04 -3.05
C ILE A 170 -17.47 -28.72 -2.35
N LEU A 171 -18.13 -29.73 -1.78
CA LEU A 171 -19.39 -29.53 -1.05
C LEU A 171 -19.21 -28.63 0.18
N LEU A 172 -18.10 -28.76 0.92
CA LEU A 172 -17.79 -27.89 2.04
C LEU A 172 -17.58 -26.44 1.59
N TYR A 173 -16.85 -26.21 0.49
CA TYR A 173 -16.68 -24.87 -0.07
C TYR A 173 -17.99 -24.26 -0.55
N GLN A 174 -18.84 -25.06 -1.21
CA GLN A 174 -20.15 -24.61 -1.64
C GLN A 174 -21.06 -24.27 -0.46
N LYS A 175 -21.04 -25.08 0.61
CA LYS A 175 -21.81 -24.82 1.82
C LYS A 175 -21.36 -23.53 2.49
N SER A 176 -20.07 -23.31 2.70
CA SER A 176 -19.52 -22.08 3.27
C SER A 176 -19.86 -20.84 2.42
N ALA A 177 -19.80 -20.97 1.09
CA ALA A 177 -20.19 -19.88 0.19
C ALA A 177 -21.70 -19.60 0.27
N ALA A 178 -22.54 -20.62 0.38
CA ALA A 178 -23.99 -20.47 0.53
C ALA A 178 -24.36 -19.76 1.84
N GLU A 179 -23.69 -20.09 2.95
CA GLU A 179 -23.86 -19.41 4.24
C GLU A 179 -23.49 -17.92 4.14
N LYS A 180 -22.34 -17.59 3.53
CA LYS A 180 -21.93 -16.20 3.31
C LYS A 180 -22.91 -15.43 2.44
N LYS A 181 -23.40 -16.05 1.36
CA LYS A 181 -24.42 -15.47 0.48
C LYS A 181 -25.73 -15.22 1.23
N LYS A 182 -26.14 -16.13 2.13
CA LYS A 182 -27.31 -15.97 2.96
C LYS A 182 -27.19 -14.77 3.88
N HIS A 183 -26.09 -14.66 4.63
CA HIS A 183 -25.82 -13.50 5.48
C HIS A 183 -25.77 -12.18 4.71
N LEU A 184 -25.18 -12.20 3.52
CA LEU A 184 -25.12 -11.01 2.67
C LEU A 184 -26.52 -10.56 2.20
N LYS A 185 -27.41 -11.51 1.88
CA LYS A 185 -28.83 -11.23 1.56
C LYS A 185 -29.55 -10.64 2.76
N GLU A 186 -29.43 -11.25 3.92
CA GLU A 186 -30.06 -10.77 5.16
C GLU A 186 -29.62 -9.33 5.49
N SER A 187 -28.31 -9.04 5.42
CA SER A 187 -27.78 -7.69 5.64
C SER A 187 -28.27 -6.67 4.60
N ARG A 188 -28.38 -7.07 3.33
CA ARG A 188 -28.97 -6.24 2.27
C ARG A 188 -30.42 -5.91 2.57
N ASP A 189 -31.22 -6.93 2.89
CA ASP A 189 -32.65 -6.79 3.10
C ASP A 189 -32.94 -5.94 4.34
N GLU A 190 -32.15 -6.06 5.40
CA GLU A 190 -32.21 -5.19 6.57
C GLU A 190 -31.92 -3.74 6.21
N LYS A 191 -30.83 -3.47 5.49
CA LYS A 191 -30.47 -2.12 5.04
C LYS A 191 -31.54 -1.51 4.15
N LEU A 192 -32.07 -2.29 3.20
CA LEU A 192 -33.12 -1.83 2.30
C LEU A 192 -34.43 -1.56 3.06
N THR A 193 -34.80 -2.43 3.99
CA THR A 193 -36.00 -2.25 4.85
C THR A 193 -35.91 -0.97 5.67
N ASN A 194 -34.74 -0.68 6.26
CA ASN A 194 -34.51 0.54 7.02
C ASN A 194 -34.56 1.81 6.16
N LEU A 195 -34.14 1.75 4.89
CA LEU A 195 -34.21 2.87 3.94
C LEU A 195 -35.62 3.07 3.37
N LEU A 196 -36.38 1.99 3.20
CA LEU A 196 -37.73 2.01 2.59
C LEU A 196 -38.84 2.25 3.60
N LYS A 197 -38.56 2.03 4.89
CA LYS A 197 -39.56 2.19 5.96
C LYS A 197 -40.10 3.63 5.98
N ASP A 198 -41.42 3.74 5.97
CA ASP A 198 -42.18 5.00 6.00
C ASP A 198 -42.09 5.87 4.74
N GLU A 199 -41.35 5.45 3.71
CA GLU A 199 -41.23 6.11 2.42
C GLU A 199 -42.52 5.90 1.57
N ILE A 200 -42.72 6.79 0.58
CA ILE A 200 -43.80 6.71 -0.38
C ILE A 200 -43.32 6.01 -1.64
N SER A 201 -44.02 4.93 -2.00
CA SER A 201 -43.70 4.16 -3.21
C SER A 201 -43.99 4.94 -4.49
N ASN A 202 -43.06 4.93 -5.43
CA ASN A 202 -43.25 5.41 -6.81
C ASN A 202 -43.87 4.32 -7.74
N GLY A 203 -44.22 3.17 -7.18
CA GLY A 203 -44.65 1.97 -7.91
C GLY A 203 -43.45 1.00 -8.07
N ILE A 204 -43.61 -0.20 -7.49
CA ILE A 204 -42.56 -1.26 -7.58
C ILE A 204 -43.10 -2.38 -8.45
N ARG A 205 -42.35 -2.74 -9.49
CA ARG A 205 -42.71 -3.82 -10.42
C ARG A 205 -41.91 -5.09 -10.12
N ASP A 206 -42.51 -6.20 -10.49
CA ASP A 206 -41.82 -7.51 -10.46
C ASP A 206 -40.84 -7.61 -11.62
N LEU A 207 -39.57 -8.00 -11.32
CA LEU A 207 -38.49 -8.12 -12.29
C LEU A 207 -38.80 -9.11 -13.43
N THR A 208 -39.58 -10.18 -13.11
CA THR A 208 -39.81 -11.29 -14.05
C THR A 208 -41.11 -11.12 -14.82
N SER A 209 -42.20 -10.69 -14.13
CA SER A 209 -43.53 -10.64 -14.72
C SER A 209 -43.97 -9.24 -15.12
N SER A 210 -43.19 -8.21 -14.84
CA SER A 210 -43.52 -6.79 -15.02
C SER A 210 -44.85 -6.35 -14.35
N LYS A 211 -45.44 -7.20 -13.51
CA LYS A 211 -46.65 -6.85 -12.74
C LYS A 211 -46.32 -5.91 -11.61
N THR A 212 -47.20 -4.99 -11.32
CA THR A 212 -47.06 -4.07 -10.18
C THR A 212 -47.23 -4.83 -8.87
N LEU A 213 -46.16 -4.95 -8.09
CA LEU A 213 -46.16 -5.53 -6.73
C LEU A 213 -46.68 -4.53 -5.70
N ILE A 214 -46.23 -3.28 -5.79
CA ILE A 214 -46.68 -2.20 -4.90
C ILE A 214 -47.07 -1.02 -5.76
N LYS A 215 -48.30 -0.52 -5.53
CA LYS A 215 -48.87 0.61 -6.28
C LYS A 215 -48.17 1.93 -5.91
N LYS A 216 -48.18 2.88 -6.87
CA LYS A 216 -47.66 4.24 -6.65
C LYS A 216 -48.45 4.93 -5.51
N SER A 217 -47.79 5.88 -4.83
CA SER A 217 -48.34 6.65 -3.70
C SER A 217 -48.78 5.80 -2.52
N THR A 218 -48.20 4.60 -2.35
CA THR A 218 -48.48 3.71 -1.23
C THR A 218 -47.37 3.84 -0.18
N LYS A 219 -47.74 4.05 1.09
CA LYS A 219 -46.76 4.08 2.19
C LYS A 219 -46.16 2.69 2.41
N LEU A 220 -44.85 2.60 2.45
CA LEU A 220 -44.09 1.37 2.66
C LEU A 220 -43.97 1.07 4.16
N THR A 221 -44.75 0.14 4.64
CA THR A 221 -44.71 -0.31 6.04
C THR A 221 -43.88 -1.59 6.16
N LEU A 222 -43.31 -1.83 7.35
CA LEU A 222 -42.54 -3.04 7.64
C LEU A 222 -43.29 -4.34 7.29
N LYS A 223 -44.58 -4.42 7.59
CA LYS A 223 -45.43 -5.58 7.26
C LYS A 223 -45.47 -5.85 5.75
N ARG A 224 -45.57 -4.79 4.95
CA ARG A 224 -45.57 -4.89 3.48
C ARG A 224 -44.22 -5.27 2.93
N LEU A 225 -43.16 -4.66 3.40
CA LEU A 225 -41.79 -4.96 2.94
C LEU A 225 -41.42 -6.41 3.20
N ASN A 226 -41.77 -6.93 4.38
CA ASN A 226 -41.49 -8.32 4.76
C ASN A 226 -42.36 -9.35 4.02
N SER A 227 -43.44 -8.93 3.33
CA SER A 227 -44.27 -9.83 2.54
C SER A 227 -43.76 -10.11 1.12
N PHE A 228 -42.75 -9.39 0.69
CA PHE A 228 -42.14 -9.54 -0.64
C PHE A 228 -40.68 -9.89 -0.55
N ASP A 229 -40.23 -10.70 -1.48
CA ASP A 229 -38.78 -10.89 -1.72
C ASP A 229 -38.25 -9.70 -2.52
N MET A 230 -37.36 -8.93 -1.91
CA MET A 230 -36.79 -7.72 -2.54
C MET A 230 -35.92 -8.04 -3.78
N GLU A 231 -35.53 -9.29 -3.98
CA GLU A 231 -34.85 -9.71 -5.21
C GLU A 231 -35.76 -9.64 -6.44
N ARG A 232 -37.06 -9.70 -6.23
CA ARG A 232 -38.06 -9.59 -7.29
C ARG A 232 -38.34 -8.16 -7.72
N PHE A 233 -37.84 -7.17 -7.02
CA PHE A 233 -38.08 -5.77 -7.35
C PHE A 233 -37.25 -5.35 -8.57
N ALA A 234 -37.92 -4.83 -9.61
CA ALA A 234 -37.25 -4.27 -10.77
C ALA A 234 -36.42 -3.05 -10.38
N GLN A 235 -35.15 -2.97 -10.86
CA GLN A 235 -34.17 -1.96 -10.44
C GLN A 235 -33.95 -0.85 -11.48
N ASP A 236 -34.69 -0.90 -12.58
CA ASP A 236 -34.68 0.06 -13.69
C ASP A 236 -35.42 1.35 -13.33
N GLU A 237 -36.43 1.27 -12.47
CA GLU A 237 -37.24 2.41 -12.02
C GLU A 237 -37.02 2.73 -10.53
N ALA A 238 -37.22 4.00 -10.17
CA ALA A 238 -37.13 4.43 -8.76
C ALA A 238 -38.28 3.85 -7.93
N TRP A 239 -37.95 3.17 -6.84
CA TRP A 239 -38.93 2.54 -5.93
C TRP A 239 -39.63 3.55 -5.04
N VAL A 240 -38.99 4.69 -4.78
CA VAL A 240 -39.51 5.77 -3.90
C VAL A 240 -39.46 7.10 -4.62
N GLU A 241 -40.32 8.04 -4.18
CA GLU A 241 -40.38 9.40 -4.76
C GLU A 241 -39.17 10.25 -4.39
N ASP A 242 -38.57 10.02 -3.20
CA ASP A 242 -37.35 10.72 -2.76
C ASP A 242 -36.11 10.24 -3.54
N LYS A 243 -35.55 11.17 -4.33
CA LYS A 243 -34.32 10.93 -5.14
C LYS A 243 -33.10 10.64 -4.26
N ALA A 244 -33.00 11.24 -3.07
CA ALA A 244 -31.85 11.04 -2.17
C ALA A 244 -31.87 9.64 -1.57
N VAL A 245 -33.04 9.16 -1.15
CA VAL A 245 -33.24 7.79 -0.67
C VAL A 245 -33.00 6.78 -1.78
N TRP A 246 -33.48 7.06 -3.01
CA TRP A 246 -33.23 6.20 -4.18
C TRP A 246 -31.73 6.06 -4.50
N LYS A 247 -30.96 7.14 -4.37
CA LYS A 247 -29.50 7.09 -4.56
C LYS A 247 -28.82 6.16 -3.54
N LYS A 248 -29.28 6.18 -2.28
CA LYS A 248 -28.78 5.28 -1.21
C LYS A 248 -29.15 3.82 -1.50
N ILE A 249 -30.39 3.55 -1.94
CA ILE A 249 -30.84 2.21 -2.34
C ILE A 249 -29.97 1.64 -3.47
N LYS A 250 -29.69 2.43 -4.51
CA LYS A 250 -28.78 2.02 -5.59
C LYS A 250 -27.37 1.71 -5.10
N ALA A 251 -26.87 2.47 -4.11
CA ALA A 251 -25.55 2.21 -3.53
C ALA A 251 -25.51 0.88 -2.78
N VAL A 252 -26.56 0.55 -2.00
CA VAL A 252 -26.69 -0.74 -1.31
C VAL A 252 -26.71 -1.90 -2.31
N TRP A 253 -27.48 -1.78 -3.41
CA TRP A 253 -27.51 -2.81 -4.46
C TRP A 253 -26.18 -2.97 -5.19
N ARG A 254 -25.47 -1.87 -5.43
CA ARG A 254 -24.13 -1.93 -6.06
C ARG A 254 -23.14 -2.66 -5.15
N SER A 255 -23.08 -2.31 -3.88
CA SER A 255 -22.23 -2.98 -2.89
C SER A 255 -22.55 -4.47 -2.80
N PHE A 256 -23.84 -4.82 -2.67
CA PHE A 256 -24.29 -6.21 -2.66
C PHE A 256 -23.84 -7.00 -3.88
N ARG A 257 -23.99 -6.45 -5.10
CA ARG A 257 -23.56 -7.13 -6.33
C ARG A 257 -22.04 -7.36 -6.37
N VAL A 258 -21.26 -6.37 -5.97
CA VAL A 258 -19.79 -6.50 -5.93
C VAL A 258 -19.36 -7.60 -4.95
N GLU A 259 -19.96 -7.62 -3.75
CA GLU A 259 -19.66 -8.65 -2.75
C GLU A 259 -20.14 -10.04 -3.18
N TRP A 260 -21.33 -10.12 -3.80
CA TRP A 260 -21.88 -11.37 -4.32
C TRP A 260 -20.99 -12.00 -5.37
N VAL A 261 -20.61 -11.22 -6.40
CA VAL A 261 -19.67 -11.66 -7.45
C VAL A 261 -18.32 -12.03 -6.83
N GLY A 262 -17.86 -11.28 -5.83
CA GLY A 262 -16.65 -11.61 -5.09
C GLY A 262 -16.70 -12.97 -4.40
N ILE A 263 -17.83 -13.35 -3.80
CA ILE A 263 -18.02 -14.69 -3.19
C ILE A 263 -18.01 -15.78 -4.27
N GLU A 264 -18.69 -15.56 -5.41
CA GLU A 264 -18.72 -16.50 -6.54
C GLU A 264 -17.33 -16.73 -7.13
N THR A 265 -16.65 -15.66 -7.47
CA THR A 265 -15.29 -15.73 -8.02
C THR A 265 -14.32 -16.44 -7.07
N LYS A 266 -14.43 -16.18 -5.75
CA LYS A 266 -13.61 -16.88 -4.74
C LYS A 266 -13.94 -18.38 -4.68
N LEU A 267 -15.21 -18.74 -4.79
CA LEU A 267 -15.63 -20.14 -4.82
C LEU A 267 -15.11 -20.86 -6.06
N GLU A 268 -15.30 -20.26 -7.24
CA GLU A 268 -14.82 -20.81 -8.50
C GLU A 268 -13.30 -21.01 -8.51
N ARG A 269 -12.55 -20.01 -8.02
CA ARG A 269 -11.08 -20.11 -7.88
C ARG A 269 -10.67 -21.24 -6.95
N LYS A 270 -11.37 -21.42 -5.81
CA LYS A 270 -11.07 -22.53 -4.88
C LYS A 270 -11.34 -23.89 -5.52
N ILE A 271 -12.47 -24.04 -6.23
CA ILE A 271 -12.81 -25.28 -6.93
C ILE A 271 -11.80 -25.56 -8.06
N PHE A 272 -11.44 -24.53 -8.82
CA PHE A 272 -10.45 -24.65 -9.88
C PHE A 272 -9.07 -25.07 -9.31
N LYS A 273 -8.61 -24.38 -8.25
CA LYS A 273 -7.34 -24.71 -7.58
C LYS A 273 -7.32 -26.14 -7.04
N LEU A 274 -8.45 -26.62 -6.52
CA LEU A 274 -8.58 -27.98 -6.01
C LEU A 274 -8.51 -29.04 -7.13
N ARG A 275 -9.04 -28.72 -8.32
CA ARG A 275 -9.04 -29.64 -9.46
C ARG A 275 -7.75 -29.65 -10.26
N VAL A 276 -7.18 -28.49 -10.47
CA VAL A 276 -6.02 -28.32 -11.36
C VAL A 276 -4.71 -28.29 -10.58
N GLY A 277 -4.75 -27.80 -9.33
CA GLY A 277 -3.54 -27.48 -8.55
C GLY A 277 -2.84 -26.25 -9.12
N ASP A 278 -1.71 -25.90 -8.53
CA ASP A 278 -0.83 -24.83 -9.03
C ASP A 278 0.27 -25.45 -9.90
N GLU A 279 0.61 -24.79 -11.02
CA GLU A 279 1.74 -25.18 -11.86
C GLU A 279 3.05 -24.77 -11.16
N LEU A 280 3.73 -25.76 -10.58
CA LEU A 280 5.04 -25.58 -9.94
C LEU A 280 6.12 -26.31 -10.74
N GLN A 281 7.35 -25.82 -10.63
CA GLN A 281 8.51 -26.44 -11.28
C GLN A 281 8.69 -27.90 -10.82
N PRO A 282 9.30 -28.76 -11.65
CA PRO A 282 9.59 -30.13 -11.27
C PRO A 282 10.43 -30.21 -9.99
N GLY A 283 10.01 -31.04 -9.03
CA GLY A 283 10.68 -31.21 -7.74
C GLY A 283 10.21 -30.27 -6.64
N ILE A 284 9.42 -29.24 -6.93
CA ILE A 284 8.80 -28.36 -5.93
C ILE A 284 7.40 -28.90 -5.61
N LEU A 285 7.10 -29.09 -4.32
CA LEU A 285 5.82 -29.53 -3.81
C LEU A 285 4.92 -28.35 -3.43
N LYS A 286 5.52 -27.36 -2.75
CA LYS A 286 4.84 -26.15 -2.31
C LYS A 286 5.77 -24.95 -2.51
N LEU A 287 5.17 -23.77 -2.74
CA LEU A 287 5.85 -22.49 -2.78
C LEU A 287 5.07 -21.51 -1.92
N ALA A 288 5.68 -21.03 -0.85
CA ALA A 288 5.12 -20.00 0.01
C ALA A 288 5.73 -18.65 -0.32
N LYS A 289 4.88 -17.61 -0.46
CA LYS A 289 5.29 -16.23 -0.69
C LYS A 289 4.69 -15.34 0.36
N VAL A 290 5.51 -14.48 0.96
CA VAL A 290 5.10 -13.49 1.95
C VAL A 290 5.51 -12.11 1.47
N PHE A 291 4.58 -11.18 1.49
CA PHE A 291 4.79 -9.79 1.07
C PHE A 291 4.79 -8.90 2.30
N VAL A 292 5.93 -8.27 2.58
CA VAL A 292 6.12 -7.36 3.72
C VAL A 292 6.21 -5.94 3.22
N ALA A 293 5.27 -5.10 3.61
CA ALA A 293 5.30 -3.67 3.31
C ALA A 293 6.12 -2.92 4.37
N GLN A 294 7.07 -2.14 3.91
CA GLN A 294 7.92 -1.30 4.73
C GLN A 294 7.78 0.15 4.29
N LYS A 295 7.44 1.04 5.23
CA LYS A 295 7.46 2.47 5.02
C LYS A 295 8.84 3.01 5.41
N ARG A 296 9.52 3.68 4.48
CA ARG A 296 10.80 4.34 4.71
C ARG A 296 10.61 5.84 4.62
N LYS A 297 10.94 6.54 5.70
CA LYS A 297 11.01 8.00 5.76
C LYS A 297 12.41 8.46 5.44
N VAL A 298 12.55 9.69 4.94
CA VAL A 298 13.85 10.30 4.73
C VAL A 298 14.59 10.44 6.06
N SER A 299 15.87 10.14 6.06
CA SER A 299 16.75 10.16 7.22
C SER A 299 18.10 10.79 6.90
N VAL A 300 18.84 11.16 7.94
CA VAL A 300 20.22 11.64 7.81
C VAL A 300 21.06 10.53 7.16
N GLY A 301 21.86 10.90 6.15
CA GLY A 301 22.66 9.99 5.34
C GLY A 301 22.00 9.56 4.02
N ASP A 302 20.71 9.86 3.81
CA ASP A 302 20.04 9.56 2.56
C ASP A 302 20.51 10.50 1.44
N LYS A 303 20.55 9.97 0.22
CA LYS A 303 20.93 10.71 -0.97
C LYS A 303 19.70 11.37 -1.58
N MET A 304 19.78 12.67 -1.83
CA MET A 304 18.78 13.44 -2.55
C MET A 304 19.34 14.07 -3.80
N ALA A 305 18.52 14.29 -4.80
CA ALA A 305 18.92 14.95 -6.04
C ALA A 305 17.77 15.74 -6.65
N GLY A 306 18.10 16.83 -7.33
CA GLY A 306 17.18 17.50 -8.26
C GLY A 306 17.30 16.95 -9.68
N ARG A 307 16.69 17.67 -10.65
CA ARG A 307 16.66 17.29 -12.07
C ARG A 307 17.89 17.80 -12.87
N HIS A 308 18.82 18.50 -12.22
CA HIS A 308 19.95 19.20 -12.88
C HIS A 308 21.32 18.60 -12.51
N GLY A 309 21.36 17.33 -12.09
CA GLY A 309 22.59 16.69 -11.65
C GLY A 309 23.11 17.16 -10.28
N ASN A 310 22.33 17.97 -9.57
CA ASN A 310 22.62 18.45 -8.23
C ASN A 310 22.24 17.39 -7.20
N LYS A 311 23.18 16.50 -6.93
CA LYS A 311 23.05 15.44 -5.91
C LYS A 311 23.68 15.88 -4.60
N GLY A 312 23.13 15.42 -3.50
CA GLY A 312 23.69 15.66 -2.17
C GLY A 312 23.26 14.61 -1.16
N ILE A 313 23.78 14.72 0.04
CA ILE A 313 23.47 13.82 1.16
C ILE A 313 22.82 14.63 2.27
N VAL A 314 21.75 14.13 2.84
CA VAL A 314 21.09 14.75 3.99
C VAL A 314 22.05 14.73 5.19
N ALA A 315 22.55 15.88 5.58
CA ALA A 315 23.47 16.01 6.70
C ALA A 315 22.74 16.19 8.03
N THR A 316 21.64 16.92 8.02
CA THR A 316 20.84 17.17 9.23
C THR A 316 19.38 17.42 8.88
N ILE A 317 18.50 17.09 9.82
CA ILE A 317 17.07 17.41 9.79
C ILE A 317 16.83 18.35 10.95
N VAL A 318 16.28 19.54 10.66
CA VAL A 318 16.11 20.64 11.60
C VAL A 318 14.63 20.85 11.88
N PRO A 319 14.22 21.11 13.14
CA PRO A 319 12.84 21.47 13.46
C PRO A 319 12.32 22.60 12.57
N GLU A 320 11.04 22.58 12.24
CA GLU A 320 10.43 23.55 11.32
C GLU A 320 10.58 24.98 11.82
N GLU A 321 10.45 25.20 13.12
CA GLU A 321 10.59 26.48 13.79
C GLU A 321 12.02 27.07 13.75
N ASP A 322 13.03 26.21 13.63
CA ASP A 322 14.45 26.61 13.54
C ASP A 322 14.93 26.89 12.10
N MET A 323 14.10 26.56 11.10
CA MET A 323 14.42 26.79 9.70
C MET A 323 14.31 28.27 9.33
N PRO A 324 15.12 28.76 8.36
CA PRO A 324 14.94 30.08 7.79
C PRO A 324 13.51 30.22 7.20
N TYR A 325 12.91 31.40 7.37
CA TYR A 325 11.57 31.66 6.87
C TYR A 325 11.47 33.03 6.19
N MET A 326 10.48 33.16 5.31
CA MET A 326 10.19 34.40 4.57
C MET A 326 9.35 35.38 5.42
N GLU A 327 9.23 36.63 5.01
CA GLU A 327 8.44 37.63 5.69
C GLU A 327 6.96 37.27 5.87
N ASP A 328 6.43 36.42 4.95
CA ASP A 328 5.06 35.88 5.06
C ASP A 328 4.92 34.77 6.14
N GLY A 329 5.99 34.45 6.85
CA GLY A 329 6.03 33.43 7.90
C GLY A 329 6.21 32.00 7.40
N LYS A 330 6.35 31.77 6.09
CA LYS A 330 6.52 30.42 5.54
C LYS A 330 7.99 29.99 5.62
N PRO A 331 8.29 28.85 6.29
CA PRO A 331 9.65 28.33 6.36
C PRO A 331 10.11 27.75 5.03
N VAL A 332 11.42 27.70 4.83
CA VAL A 332 12.02 26.93 3.73
C VAL A 332 12.11 25.46 4.11
N ASP A 333 11.98 24.59 3.12
CA ASP A 333 11.99 23.14 3.33
C ASP A 333 13.40 22.55 3.26
N VAL A 334 14.24 23.14 2.43
CA VAL A 334 15.60 22.66 2.14
C VAL A 334 16.56 23.83 2.00
N VAL A 335 17.72 23.70 2.60
CA VAL A 335 18.83 24.66 2.42
C VAL A 335 19.97 23.98 1.69
N LEU A 336 20.33 24.53 0.54
CA LEU A 336 21.42 24.05 -0.33
C LEU A 336 22.60 25.02 -0.34
N ASN A 337 23.80 24.48 -0.51
CA ASN A 337 25.00 25.31 -0.63
C ASN A 337 25.09 25.92 -2.04
N PRO A 338 25.15 27.25 -2.16
CA PRO A 338 25.27 27.92 -3.45
C PRO A 338 26.60 27.70 -4.14
N LEU A 339 27.67 27.36 -3.40
CA LEU A 339 29.02 27.17 -3.97
C LEU A 339 29.10 25.97 -4.94
N GLY A 340 28.20 25.01 -4.83
CA GLY A 340 28.11 23.87 -5.76
C GLY A 340 27.57 24.25 -7.16
N VAL A 341 26.93 25.40 -7.31
CA VAL A 341 26.30 25.79 -8.58
C VAL A 341 27.31 26.34 -9.60
N PRO A 342 28.15 27.36 -9.28
CA PRO A 342 29.09 27.93 -10.23
C PRO A 342 30.10 26.92 -10.76
N SER A 343 30.64 26.07 -9.90
CA SER A 343 31.66 25.08 -10.27
C SER A 343 31.14 24.02 -11.23
N ARG A 344 29.84 23.71 -11.17
CA ARG A 344 29.20 22.66 -12.00
C ARG A 344 28.38 23.23 -13.16
N MET A 345 28.23 24.56 -13.24
CA MET A 345 27.54 25.26 -14.32
C MET A 345 26.09 24.79 -14.58
N ASN A 346 25.43 24.19 -13.57
CA ASN A 346 24.06 23.71 -13.66
C ASN A 346 23.06 24.81 -13.25
N LEU A 347 23.08 25.95 -13.95
CA LEU A 347 22.23 27.11 -13.66
C LEU A 347 20.73 26.83 -13.78
N GLY A 348 20.35 25.80 -14.50
CA GLY A 348 18.95 25.39 -14.66
C GLY A 348 18.24 25.19 -13.34
N GLN A 349 18.92 24.74 -12.28
CA GLN A 349 18.30 24.59 -10.95
C GLN A 349 17.87 25.93 -10.32
N LEU A 350 18.57 27.03 -10.62
CA LEU A 350 18.18 28.36 -10.16
C LEU A 350 16.96 28.87 -10.92
N TYR A 351 16.93 28.72 -12.24
CA TYR A 351 15.76 29.07 -13.05
C TYR A 351 14.54 28.23 -12.69
N GLU A 352 14.74 26.93 -12.42
CA GLU A 352 13.67 26.06 -11.92
C GLU A 352 13.10 26.57 -10.60
N THR A 353 13.95 26.99 -9.68
CA THR A 353 13.52 27.52 -8.37
C THR A 353 12.76 28.85 -8.54
N MET A 354 13.24 29.75 -9.40
CA MET A 354 12.59 31.02 -9.68
C MET A 354 11.21 30.84 -10.34
N LEU A 355 11.12 30.06 -11.42
CA LEU A 355 9.86 29.77 -12.08
C LEU A 355 8.92 28.92 -11.22
N GLY A 356 9.45 28.03 -10.40
CA GLY A 356 8.69 27.27 -9.41
C GLY A 356 8.05 28.17 -8.37
N TRP A 357 8.75 29.22 -7.92
CA TRP A 357 8.20 30.22 -7.01
C TRP A 357 7.08 31.04 -7.68
N VAL A 358 7.26 31.46 -8.93
CA VAL A 358 6.18 32.07 -9.73
C VAL A 358 4.98 31.13 -9.82
N GLY A 359 5.23 29.83 -10.07
CA GLY A 359 4.19 28.80 -10.18
C GLY A 359 3.41 28.61 -8.87
N ASP A 360 4.09 28.64 -7.71
CA ASP A 360 3.44 28.55 -6.40
C ASP A 360 2.45 29.70 -6.13
N ILE A 361 2.82 30.93 -6.54
CA ILE A 361 1.97 32.10 -6.37
C ILE A 361 0.83 32.16 -7.39
N THR A 362 1.12 31.85 -8.67
CA THR A 362 0.15 32.02 -9.77
C THR A 362 -0.70 30.80 -10.04
N GLY A 363 -0.33 29.64 -9.46
CA GLY A 363 -0.96 28.34 -9.74
C GLY A 363 -0.65 27.77 -11.13
N ARG A 364 0.29 28.38 -11.88
CA ARG A 364 0.70 27.93 -13.23
C ARG A 364 1.80 26.88 -13.15
N LYS A 365 1.82 25.96 -14.13
CA LYS A 365 2.92 25.02 -14.36
C LYS A 365 3.76 25.50 -15.56
N PHE A 366 5.07 25.42 -15.44
CA PHE A 366 6.01 25.76 -16.48
C PHE A 366 6.58 24.48 -17.11
N ALA A 367 6.53 24.40 -18.43
CA ALA A 367 7.16 23.35 -19.22
C ALA A 367 8.25 23.97 -20.10
N THR A 368 9.50 23.55 -19.88
CA THR A 368 10.67 24.08 -20.60
C THR A 368 11.34 22.93 -21.33
N PRO A 369 11.14 22.75 -22.65
CA PRO A 369 11.84 21.75 -23.45
C PRO A 369 13.35 21.94 -23.39
N VAL A 370 14.12 20.86 -23.54
CA VAL A 370 15.60 20.85 -23.34
C VAL A 370 16.33 21.85 -24.21
N PHE A 371 15.90 22.05 -25.45
CA PHE A 371 16.54 22.94 -26.41
C PHE A 371 15.75 24.23 -26.69
N ASP A 372 14.64 24.44 -25.99
CA ASP A 372 13.77 25.63 -26.08
C ASP A 372 13.37 26.03 -24.65
N GLY A 373 14.38 26.27 -23.83
CA GLY A 373 14.23 26.65 -22.42
C GLY A 373 13.99 28.16 -22.27
N ALA A 374 13.54 28.58 -21.08
CA ALA A 374 13.35 29.97 -20.75
C ALA A 374 14.67 30.75 -20.69
N THR A 375 14.72 31.92 -21.32
CA THR A 375 15.85 32.84 -21.22
C THR A 375 15.85 33.61 -19.90
N PRO A 376 17.01 34.14 -19.42
CA PRO A 376 17.06 34.97 -18.21
C PRO A 376 16.07 36.12 -18.19
N GLU A 377 15.87 36.76 -19.38
CA GLU A 377 14.97 37.89 -19.57
C GLU A 377 13.48 37.45 -19.37
N GLU A 378 13.13 36.31 -19.92
CA GLU A 378 11.78 35.72 -19.75
C GLU A 378 11.53 35.36 -18.29
N VAL A 379 12.47 34.73 -17.62
CA VAL A 379 12.36 34.42 -16.18
C VAL A 379 12.19 35.70 -15.35
N ALA A 380 13.01 36.74 -15.62
CA ALA A 380 12.90 38.03 -14.91
C ALA A 380 11.55 38.73 -15.18
N LYS A 381 10.99 38.57 -16.37
CA LYS A 381 9.67 39.09 -16.72
C LYS A 381 8.57 38.39 -15.96
N GLU A 382 8.56 37.05 -15.95
CA GLU A 382 7.60 36.23 -15.18
C GLU A 382 7.65 36.54 -13.67
N MET A 383 8.85 36.70 -13.10
CA MET A 383 9.02 37.13 -11.72
C MET A 383 8.35 38.48 -11.43
N LYS A 384 8.59 39.48 -12.28
CA LYS A 384 7.97 40.79 -12.11
C LYS A 384 6.43 40.76 -12.28
N GLU A 385 5.92 40.01 -13.21
CA GLU A 385 4.47 39.83 -13.42
C GLU A 385 3.79 39.16 -12.22
N ALA A 386 4.50 38.27 -11.52
CA ALA A 386 4.04 37.64 -10.28
C ALA A 386 4.21 38.54 -9.04
N GLY A 387 4.76 39.73 -9.17
CA GLY A 387 5.03 40.66 -8.06
C GLY A 387 6.27 40.27 -7.23
N LEU A 388 7.16 39.45 -7.80
CA LEU A 388 8.37 38.97 -7.15
C LEU A 388 9.61 39.77 -7.59
N PRO A 389 10.68 39.80 -6.77
CA PRO A 389 11.94 40.44 -7.15
C PRO A 389 12.54 39.80 -8.41
N ALA A 390 12.83 40.58 -9.45
CA ALA A 390 13.42 40.09 -10.69
C ALA A 390 14.77 39.35 -10.52
N SER A 391 15.45 39.63 -9.41
CA SER A 391 16.72 38.99 -9.05
C SER A 391 16.53 37.58 -8.49
N GLY A 392 15.29 37.17 -8.16
CA GLY A 392 15.00 35.93 -7.46
C GLY A 392 15.54 35.87 -6.03
N LYS A 393 15.91 37.03 -5.45
CA LYS A 393 16.47 37.11 -4.10
C LYS A 393 15.53 37.80 -3.14
N GLU A 394 15.39 37.23 -1.94
CA GLU A 394 14.57 37.76 -0.86
C GLU A 394 15.32 37.73 0.47
N ARG A 395 14.91 38.56 1.41
CA ARG A 395 15.44 38.55 2.77
C ARG A 395 14.76 37.47 3.58
N LEU A 396 15.53 36.58 4.13
CA LEU A 396 15.03 35.57 5.06
C LEU A 396 15.34 35.94 6.51
N ILE A 397 14.54 35.38 7.39
CA ILE A 397 14.67 35.53 8.85
C ILE A 397 15.15 34.19 9.41
N ASP A 398 16.13 34.23 10.32
CA ASP A 398 16.62 33.04 11.01
C ASP A 398 15.57 32.57 12.03
N GLY A 399 15.07 31.34 11.91
CA GLY A 399 14.08 30.76 12.81
C GLY A 399 14.52 30.72 14.29
N LYS A 400 15.82 30.63 14.53
CA LYS A 400 16.38 30.55 15.88
C LYS A 400 16.51 31.89 16.60
N THR A 401 16.90 32.93 15.86
CA THR A 401 17.17 34.25 16.43
C THR A 401 16.05 35.26 16.21
N GLY A 402 15.24 35.05 15.16
CA GLY A 402 14.23 35.98 14.71
C GLY A 402 14.81 37.22 14.00
N GLU A 403 16.10 37.18 13.66
CA GLU A 403 16.78 38.29 12.99
C GLU A 403 16.90 38.01 11.48
N TYR A 404 16.96 39.09 10.70
CA TYR A 404 17.20 38.99 9.27
C TYR A 404 18.64 38.57 8.99
N PHE A 405 18.81 37.70 7.94
CA PHE A 405 20.12 37.47 7.41
C PHE A 405 20.69 38.74 6.75
N ASP A 406 21.99 38.97 6.88
CA ASP A 406 22.65 40.16 6.35
C ASP A 406 22.49 40.31 4.83
N ASN A 407 22.51 39.24 4.11
CA ASN A 407 22.40 39.21 2.63
C ASN A 407 21.11 38.58 2.18
N PRO A 408 20.50 39.08 1.07
CA PRO A 408 19.37 38.43 0.45
C PRO A 408 19.75 37.05 -0.08
N VAL A 409 18.85 36.13 0.11
CA VAL A 409 19.01 34.71 -0.28
C VAL A 409 18.32 34.43 -1.60
#